data_0ca1bee4ba93eacbcf4c79c7b1c20f96
#
_entry.id   0ca1bee4ba93eacbcf4c79c7b1c20f96
#
_cell.length_a   1.000
_cell.length_b   1.000
_cell.length_c   1.000
_cell.angle_alpha   90.00
_cell.angle_beta   90.00
_cell.angle_gamma   90.00
#
_symmetry.space_group_name_H-M   'P 1'
#
loop_
_entity.id
_entity.type
_entity.pdbx_description
1 polymer ?
#
loop_
_entity_poly.entity_id
_entity_poly.type
_entity_poly.pdbx_seq_one_letter_code
_entity_poly.pdbx_strand_id
1 'polypeptide(L)'
;MSTTVNVICYKSKVLSNNESPLMLRVTKDRKRKYVSLGISVNPENWDFSKNQPKAECPNREYIELLIADKLKEYSAKIIELKATNQEFTSTTLVEKVCVNRVNRKTVCDLFREHINNLTASGRKSYALSIKQLYNSLIEFNGHLDIPFAEMDIVWLRRYEAFLRRKGLAENTIGIRFRTLRSIYNVAIEEDAVSSELYPFKKLKVSKLHQETAKRALSKEDIERVLSYKSTNRYTRFPIDIFAFTYYCGGINFVDIAHLTKANIVDGRLIYKRQKTKKLIKIPLQPQAVALIEKYSNDESPYLFPILSDFHKTDIQQANRIHKVISKVNERLKQIGKALNIPITLTTYVARHSQATVMKRAGVSTAVIREIMGHSSERVTQIYLDSFDNEQVDNALKSL
;
A
#
# COMPACT_ATOMS: atom_id res chain seq x y z
N MET A 1 -0.10 -36.93 28.73
CA MET A 1 -1.08 -36.60 29.79
C MET A 1 -2.30 -35.92 29.19
N SER A 2 -3.51 -36.24 29.70
CA SER A 2 -4.77 -35.76 29.08
C SER A 2 -5.11 -34.35 29.58
N THR A 3 -5.47 -33.48 28.67
CA THR A 3 -6.04 -32.17 28.97
C THR A 3 -7.56 -32.30 28.89
N THR A 4 -8.29 -31.86 29.92
CA THR A 4 -9.76 -31.87 29.92
C THR A 4 -10.30 -30.46 30.08
N VAL A 5 -11.39 -30.19 29.35
CA VAL A 5 -12.12 -28.91 29.41
C VAL A 5 -13.59 -29.21 29.64
N ASN A 6 -14.14 -28.67 30.74
CA ASN A 6 -15.52 -28.89 31.12
C ASN A 6 -16.13 -27.58 31.62
N VAL A 7 -17.43 -27.41 31.42
CA VAL A 7 -18.20 -26.32 32.05
C VAL A 7 -18.79 -26.80 33.35
N ILE A 8 -18.75 -25.96 34.37
CA ILE A 8 -19.32 -26.23 35.70
C ILE A 8 -20.12 -25.03 36.19
N CYS A 9 -21.18 -25.30 36.93
CA CYS A 9 -21.86 -24.29 37.76
C CYS A 9 -21.10 -24.16 39.10
N TYR A 10 -20.59 -22.96 39.40
CA TYR A 10 -19.66 -22.72 40.52
C TYR A 10 -20.42 -22.40 41.79
N LYS A 11 -20.89 -23.45 42.50
CA LYS A 11 -21.72 -23.38 43.74
C LYS A 11 -21.15 -22.50 44.86
N SER A 12 -19.82 -22.42 44.96
CA SER A 12 -19.15 -21.68 46.04
C SER A 12 -19.34 -20.17 45.95
N LYS A 13 -19.90 -19.67 44.84
CA LYS A 13 -20.17 -18.24 44.63
C LYS A 13 -21.61 -18.06 44.18
N VAL A 14 -22.42 -17.51 45.06
CA VAL A 14 -23.80 -17.14 44.77
C VAL A 14 -23.83 -15.62 44.54
N LEU A 15 -24.47 -15.19 43.49
CA LEU A 15 -24.66 -13.79 43.12
C LEU A 15 -25.88 -13.23 43.85
N SER A 16 -26.06 -11.90 43.80
CA SER A 16 -27.19 -11.19 44.44
C SER A 16 -28.57 -11.62 43.94
N ASN A 17 -28.63 -12.23 42.73
CA ASN A 17 -29.85 -12.76 42.12
C ASN A 17 -30.08 -14.27 42.42
N ASN A 18 -29.42 -14.84 43.41
CA ASN A 18 -29.44 -16.26 43.76
C ASN A 18 -28.96 -17.23 42.67
N GLU A 19 -28.23 -16.74 41.69
CA GLU A 19 -27.60 -17.55 40.63
C GLU A 19 -26.12 -17.82 40.95
N SER A 20 -25.59 -18.90 40.38
CA SER A 20 -24.17 -19.23 40.44
C SER A 20 -23.54 -19.08 39.03
N PRO A 21 -22.34 -18.49 38.92
CA PRO A 21 -21.69 -18.28 37.62
C PRO A 21 -21.30 -19.61 36.97
N LEU A 22 -21.49 -19.72 35.68
CA LEU A 22 -20.94 -20.80 34.89
C LEU A 22 -19.48 -20.53 34.57
N MET A 23 -18.63 -21.51 34.88
CA MET A 23 -17.19 -21.44 34.70
C MET A 23 -16.71 -22.58 33.82
N LEU A 24 -15.88 -22.24 32.85
CA LEU A 24 -15.11 -23.22 32.08
C LEU A 24 -13.89 -23.63 32.95
N ARG A 25 -13.74 -24.92 33.18
CA ARG A 25 -12.65 -25.51 33.94
C ARG A 25 -11.70 -26.24 33.00
N VAL A 26 -10.49 -25.74 32.86
CA VAL A 26 -9.39 -26.38 32.15
C VAL A 26 -8.53 -27.13 33.17
N THR A 27 -8.34 -28.43 32.97
CA THR A 27 -7.47 -29.26 33.81
C THR A 27 -6.36 -29.87 32.97
N LYS A 28 -5.11 -29.65 33.35
CA LYS A 28 -3.93 -30.30 32.79
C LYS A 28 -2.90 -30.57 33.88
N ASP A 29 -2.36 -31.77 33.92
CA ASP A 29 -1.30 -32.18 34.84
C ASP A 29 -1.70 -31.88 36.31
N ARG A 30 -2.98 -32.23 36.70
CA ARG A 30 -3.63 -31.98 38.00
C ARG A 30 -3.80 -30.49 38.37
N LYS A 31 -3.34 -29.54 37.50
CA LYS A 31 -3.55 -28.09 37.71
C LYS A 31 -4.84 -27.65 37.05
N ARG A 32 -5.63 -26.86 37.78
CA ARG A 32 -6.94 -26.37 37.31
C ARG A 32 -6.89 -24.85 37.09
N LYS A 33 -7.49 -24.39 36.02
CA LYS A 33 -7.74 -22.95 35.75
C LYS A 33 -9.21 -22.77 35.44
N TYR A 34 -9.82 -21.71 35.96
CA TYR A 34 -11.24 -21.40 35.78
C TYR A 34 -11.36 -20.11 34.98
N VAL A 35 -12.31 -20.08 34.03
CA VAL A 35 -12.63 -18.92 33.19
C VAL A 35 -14.14 -18.70 33.26
N SER A 36 -14.57 -17.48 33.56
CA SER A 36 -16.00 -17.14 33.57
C SER A 36 -16.58 -17.19 32.16
N LEU A 37 -17.77 -17.75 32.00
CA LEU A 37 -18.52 -17.69 30.76
C LEU A 37 -19.33 -16.40 30.61
N GLY A 38 -19.36 -15.54 31.64
CA GLY A 38 -20.11 -14.28 31.62
C GLY A 38 -21.63 -14.47 31.85
N ILE A 39 -22.07 -15.68 32.14
CA ILE A 39 -23.47 -16.01 32.46
C ILE A 39 -23.56 -16.77 33.77
N SER A 40 -24.73 -16.74 34.38
CA SER A 40 -25.06 -17.42 35.63
C SER A 40 -26.37 -18.20 35.48
N VAL A 41 -26.57 -19.20 36.33
CA VAL A 41 -27.74 -20.06 36.33
C VAL A 41 -28.12 -20.36 37.79
N ASN A 42 -29.42 -20.44 38.08
CA ASN A 42 -29.86 -20.95 39.38
C ASN A 42 -29.36 -22.39 39.56
N PRO A 43 -28.62 -22.72 40.64
CA PRO A 43 -28.12 -24.07 40.90
C PRO A 43 -29.18 -25.18 40.83
N GLU A 44 -30.42 -24.88 41.13
CA GLU A 44 -31.53 -25.82 41.02
C GLU A 44 -31.84 -26.26 39.60
N ASN A 45 -31.56 -25.38 38.63
CA ASN A 45 -31.74 -25.62 37.20
C ASN A 45 -30.50 -26.26 36.53
N TRP A 46 -29.48 -26.65 37.29
CA TRP A 46 -28.26 -27.28 36.81
C TRP A 46 -28.15 -28.75 37.21
N ASP A 47 -27.86 -29.60 36.22
CA ASP A 47 -27.52 -31.01 36.48
C ASP A 47 -26.01 -31.13 36.75
N PHE A 48 -25.66 -31.31 38.03
CA PHE A 48 -24.25 -31.41 38.45
C PHE A 48 -23.61 -32.75 38.10
N SER A 49 -24.38 -33.77 37.77
CA SER A 49 -23.87 -35.08 37.37
C SER A 49 -23.41 -35.05 35.91
N LYS A 50 -24.15 -34.38 35.05
CA LYS A 50 -23.89 -34.22 33.61
C LYS A 50 -23.19 -32.91 33.26
N ASN A 51 -23.10 -31.98 34.20
CA ASN A 51 -22.59 -30.61 33.98
C ASN A 51 -23.30 -29.88 32.82
N GLN A 52 -24.62 -29.89 32.82
CA GLN A 52 -25.46 -29.25 31.80
C GLN A 52 -26.74 -28.67 32.42
N PRO A 53 -27.43 -27.72 31.74
CA PRO A 53 -28.70 -27.20 32.22
C PRO A 53 -29.80 -28.31 32.21
N LYS A 54 -30.67 -28.33 33.20
CA LYS A 54 -31.84 -29.20 33.24
C LYS A 54 -32.88 -28.79 32.20
N ALA A 55 -33.88 -29.66 31.95
CA ALA A 55 -34.93 -29.41 30.97
C ALA A 55 -35.72 -28.12 31.24
N GLU A 56 -35.94 -27.81 32.51
CA GLU A 56 -36.72 -26.65 32.97
C GLU A 56 -35.88 -25.36 33.07
N CYS A 57 -34.59 -25.41 32.71
CA CYS A 57 -33.70 -24.25 32.82
C CYS A 57 -34.12 -23.13 31.86
N PRO A 58 -34.35 -21.91 32.36
CA PRO A 58 -34.59 -20.76 31.48
C PRO A 58 -33.43 -20.56 30.49
N ASN A 59 -33.74 -20.25 29.22
CA ASN A 59 -32.77 -20.05 28.15
C ASN A 59 -31.83 -21.25 27.91
N ARG A 60 -32.28 -22.45 28.18
CA ARG A 60 -31.50 -23.69 28.07
C ARG A 60 -30.74 -23.79 26.74
N GLU A 61 -31.44 -23.64 25.61
CA GLU A 61 -30.83 -23.75 24.26
C GLU A 61 -29.70 -22.77 24.05
N TYR A 62 -29.86 -21.53 24.51
CA TYR A 62 -28.81 -20.51 24.43
C TYR A 62 -27.60 -20.88 25.28
N ILE A 63 -27.82 -21.40 26.50
CA ILE A 63 -26.77 -21.85 27.41
C ILE A 63 -26.01 -23.04 26.81
N GLU A 64 -26.73 -24.04 26.29
CA GLU A 64 -26.14 -25.21 25.64
C GLU A 64 -25.31 -24.81 24.41
N LEU A 65 -25.81 -23.90 23.58
CA LEU A 65 -25.07 -23.36 22.39
C LEU A 65 -23.79 -22.67 22.84
N LEU A 66 -23.86 -21.80 23.84
CA LEU A 66 -22.70 -21.07 24.36
C LEU A 66 -21.66 -22.03 24.97
N ILE A 67 -22.09 -23.07 25.67
CA ILE A 67 -21.22 -24.12 26.18
C ILE A 67 -20.52 -24.86 25.05
N ALA A 68 -21.28 -25.28 24.02
CA ALA A 68 -20.76 -26.00 22.87
C ALA A 68 -19.70 -25.17 22.10
N ASP A 69 -19.97 -23.88 21.86
CA ASP A 69 -19.04 -22.98 21.21
C ASP A 69 -17.75 -22.83 22.01
N LYS A 70 -17.87 -22.69 23.34
CA LYS A 70 -16.69 -22.58 24.21
C LYS A 70 -15.85 -23.84 24.24
N LEU A 71 -16.48 -24.99 24.36
CA LEU A 71 -15.78 -26.28 24.34
C LEU A 71 -15.09 -26.51 22.99
N LYS A 72 -15.74 -26.14 21.89
CA LYS A 72 -15.15 -26.18 20.52
C LYS A 72 -13.92 -25.29 20.41
N GLU A 73 -13.99 -24.03 20.88
CA GLU A 73 -12.89 -23.05 20.84
C GLU A 73 -11.64 -23.60 21.56
N TYR A 74 -11.80 -24.10 22.79
CA TYR A 74 -10.68 -24.66 23.56
C TYR A 74 -10.16 -25.97 23.01
N SER A 75 -11.06 -26.82 22.49
CA SER A 75 -10.66 -28.10 21.87
C SER A 75 -9.84 -27.88 20.60
N ALA A 76 -10.25 -26.95 19.75
CA ALA A 76 -9.50 -26.57 18.55
C ALA A 76 -8.09 -26.06 18.91
N LYS A 77 -7.96 -25.22 19.94
CA LYS A 77 -6.65 -24.71 20.38
C LYS A 77 -5.76 -25.80 20.97
N ILE A 78 -6.33 -26.76 21.70
CA ILE A 78 -5.60 -27.94 22.20
C ILE A 78 -5.06 -28.79 21.04
N ILE A 79 -5.87 -29.02 20.00
CA ILE A 79 -5.47 -29.76 18.82
C ILE A 79 -4.32 -29.03 18.09
N GLU A 80 -4.45 -27.72 17.88
CA GLU A 80 -3.41 -26.88 17.26
C GLU A 80 -2.09 -26.96 18.02
N LEU A 81 -2.12 -26.79 19.34
CA LEU A 81 -0.90 -26.85 20.18
C LEU A 81 -0.25 -28.22 20.17
N LYS A 82 -1.05 -29.29 20.14
CA LYS A 82 -0.53 -30.66 20.02
C LYS A 82 0.05 -30.93 18.63
N ALA A 83 -0.61 -30.48 17.56
CA ALA A 83 -0.13 -30.65 16.20
C ALA A 83 1.21 -29.91 15.92
N THR A 84 1.43 -28.78 16.62
CA THR A 84 2.68 -28.01 16.54
C THR A 84 3.73 -28.41 17.58
N ASN A 85 3.51 -29.50 18.33
CA ASN A 85 4.38 -29.96 19.42
C ASN A 85 4.73 -28.87 20.46
N GLN A 86 3.83 -27.90 20.66
CA GLN A 86 4.02 -26.86 21.68
C GLN A 86 3.58 -27.35 23.04
N GLU A 87 4.47 -27.30 24.01
CA GLU A 87 4.10 -27.54 25.42
C GLU A 87 3.24 -26.38 25.94
N PHE A 88 2.23 -26.71 26.72
CA PHE A 88 1.33 -25.73 27.35
C PHE A 88 0.88 -26.18 28.74
N THR A 89 0.53 -25.25 29.60
CA THR A 89 -0.12 -25.47 30.90
C THR A 89 -1.60 -25.09 30.82
N SER A 90 -2.38 -25.40 31.85
CA SER A 90 -3.78 -24.94 31.94
C SER A 90 -3.88 -23.40 31.92
N THR A 91 -2.91 -22.70 32.49
CA THR A 91 -2.86 -21.23 32.49
C THR A 91 -2.52 -20.69 31.11
N THR A 92 -1.44 -21.19 30.47
CA THR A 92 -1.03 -20.72 29.13
C THR A 92 -2.04 -21.06 28.04
N LEU A 93 -2.82 -22.17 28.19
CA LEU A 93 -3.92 -22.47 27.28
C LEU A 93 -5.03 -21.40 27.40
N VAL A 94 -5.42 -21.07 28.64
CA VAL A 94 -6.43 -20.02 28.88
C VAL A 94 -5.94 -18.67 28.33
N GLU A 95 -4.70 -18.31 28.61
CA GLU A 95 -4.10 -17.07 28.09
C GLU A 95 -4.11 -17.05 26.55
N LYS A 96 -3.67 -18.12 25.89
CA LYS A 96 -3.65 -18.20 24.42
C LYS A 96 -5.06 -18.15 23.78
N VAL A 97 -6.07 -18.67 24.46
CA VAL A 97 -7.47 -18.56 24.01
C VAL A 97 -8.05 -17.18 24.35
N CYS A 98 -7.75 -16.62 25.54
CA CYS A 98 -8.22 -15.29 25.95
C CYS A 98 -7.51 -14.17 25.20
N VAL A 99 -6.20 -14.28 24.91
CA VAL A 99 -5.44 -13.31 24.13
C VAL A 99 -6.03 -13.14 22.72
N ASN A 100 -6.56 -14.20 22.15
CA ASN A 100 -7.29 -14.10 20.86
C ASN A 100 -8.58 -13.25 20.96
N ARG A 101 -9.07 -12.92 22.16
CA ARG A 101 -10.28 -12.10 22.37
C ARG A 101 -10.00 -10.67 22.82
N VAL A 102 -9.01 -10.50 23.69
CA VAL A 102 -8.77 -9.21 24.38
C VAL A 102 -7.76 -8.34 23.62
N ASN A 103 -6.94 -8.93 22.75
CA ASN A 103 -5.87 -8.22 22.03
C ASN A 103 -5.97 -8.31 20.50
N ARG A 104 -7.16 -8.36 19.92
CA ARG A 104 -7.24 -8.13 18.49
C ARG A 104 -6.94 -6.65 18.25
N LYS A 105 -5.79 -6.37 17.62
CA LYS A 105 -5.42 -5.03 17.19
C LYS A 105 -6.60 -4.38 16.46
N THR A 106 -6.93 -3.17 16.84
CA THR A 106 -7.90 -2.37 16.09
C THR A 106 -7.34 -1.98 14.74
N VAL A 107 -8.18 -1.51 13.84
CA VAL A 107 -7.75 -0.94 12.56
C VAL A 107 -6.76 0.21 12.81
N CYS A 108 -7.03 1.06 13.82
CA CYS A 108 -6.16 2.16 14.23
C CYS A 108 -4.76 1.68 14.64
N ASP A 109 -4.70 0.66 15.51
CA ASP A 109 -3.44 0.13 16.05
C ASP A 109 -2.55 -0.42 14.93
N LEU A 110 -3.12 -1.26 14.06
CA LEU A 110 -2.37 -1.86 12.96
C LEU A 110 -1.85 -0.81 11.97
N PHE A 111 -2.68 0.17 11.59
CA PHE A 111 -2.26 1.24 10.71
C PHE A 111 -1.09 2.04 11.30
N ARG A 112 -1.18 2.43 12.57
CA ARG A 112 -0.13 3.19 13.26
C ARG A 112 1.18 2.41 13.32
N GLU A 113 1.11 1.15 13.74
CA GLU A 113 2.28 0.27 13.82
C GLU A 113 2.92 0.07 12.45
N HIS A 114 2.12 -0.24 11.43
CA HIS A 114 2.61 -0.47 10.09
C HIS A 114 3.26 0.79 9.48
N ILE A 115 2.68 1.98 9.69
CA ILE A 115 3.28 3.27 9.29
C ILE A 115 4.62 3.49 9.99
N ASN A 116 4.72 3.23 11.29
CA ASN A 116 5.94 3.38 12.07
C ASN A 116 7.03 2.41 11.58
N ASN A 117 6.70 1.14 11.36
CA ASN A 117 7.64 0.12 10.86
C ASN A 117 8.18 0.46 9.47
N LEU A 118 7.31 0.94 8.57
CA LEU A 118 7.73 1.40 7.24
C LEU A 118 8.62 2.64 7.30
N THR A 119 8.34 3.55 8.21
CA THR A 119 9.15 4.76 8.40
C THR A 119 10.52 4.40 8.94
N ALA A 120 10.60 3.53 9.94
CA ALA A 120 11.85 3.04 10.53
C ALA A 120 12.70 2.25 9.52
N SER A 121 12.06 1.47 8.63
CA SER A 121 12.74 0.74 7.54
C SER A 121 13.12 1.60 6.33
N GLY A 122 12.96 2.93 6.39
CA GLY A 122 13.31 3.85 5.31
C GLY A 122 12.33 3.88 4.13
N ARG A 123 11.19 3.16 4.19
CA ARG A 123 10.16 3.10 3.14
C ARG A 123 9.18 4.28 3.23
N LYS A 124 9.71 5.51 3.41
CA LYS A 124 8.96 6.74 3.72
C LYS A 124 7.83 7.04 2.73
N SER A 125 8.05 6.87 1.43
CA SER A 125 7.01 7.15 0.41
C SER A 125 5.82 6.19 0.53
N TYR A 126 6.06 4.92 0.87
CA TYR A 126 4.99 3.95 1.07
C TYR A 126 4.25 4.20 2.39
N ALA A 127 4.98 4.52 3.47
CA ALA A 127 4.39 4.96 4.74
C ALA A 127 3.46 6.17 4.55
N LEU A 128 3.87 7.17 3.74
CA LEU A 128 3.04 8.33 3.42
C LEU A 128 1.75 7.95 2.67
N SER A 129 1.83 7.01 1.73
CA SER A 129 0.65 6.50 1.01
C SER A 129 -0.35 5.82 1.96
N ILE A 130 0.15 5.02 2.92
CA ILE A 130 -0.69 4.39 3.95
C ILE A 130 -1.27 5.44 4.89
N LYS A 131 -0.50 6.45 5.28
CA LYS A 131 -0.99 7.56 6.12
C LYS A 131 -2.11 8.35 5.43
N GLN A 132 -2.00 8.58 4.12
CA GLN A 132 -3.06 9.22 3.34
C GLN A 132 -4.35 8.37 3.31
N LEU A 133 -4.23 7.04 3.19
CA LEU A 133 -5.36 6.14 3.32
C LEU A 133 -5.95 6.21 4.73
N TYR A 134 -5.13 6.09 5.77
CA TYR A 134 -5.55 6.19 7.18
C TYR A 134 -6.38 7.45 7.45
N ASN A 135 -5.88 8.62 7.04
CA ASN A 135 -6.58 9.88 7.20
C ASN A 135 -7.93 9.89 6.45
N SER A 136 -7.97 9.28 5.25
CA SER A 136 -9.22 9.18 4.47
C SER A 136 -10.24 8.25 5.11
N LEU A 137 -9.80 7.20 5.79
CA LEU A 137 -10.67 6.30 6.53
C LEU A 137 -11.22 6.95 7.80
N ILE A 138 -10.40 7.74 8.51
CA ILE A 138 -10.86 8.56 9.64
C ILE A 138 -11.92 9.57 9.18
N GLU A 139 -11.68 10.26 8.08
CA GLU A 139 -12.64 11.22 7.54
C GLU A 139 -13.98 10.56 7.17
N PHE A 140 -13.93 9.31 6.69
CA PHE A 140 -15.13 8.54 6.34
C PHE A 140 -15.87 8.01 7.57
N ASN A 141 -15.17 7.41 8.53
CA ASN A 141 -15.75 6.64 9.64
C ASN A 141 -15.78 7.41 10.97
N GLY A 142 -15.10 8.56 11.06
CA GLY A 142 -14.91 9.35 12.29
C GLY A 142 -13.73 8.85 13.14
N HIS A 143 -13.63 7.56 13.38
CA HIS A 143 -12.52 6.91 14.10
C HIS A 143 -12.21 5.53 13.51
N LEU A 144 -11.10 4.93 13.90
CA LEU A 144 -10.68 3.60 13.46
C LEU A 144 -10.37 2.65 14.63
N ASP A 145 -10.88 2.97 15.83
CA ASP A 145 -10.82 2.10 17.00
C ASP A 145 -11.92 1.03 16.91
N ILE A 146 -11.99 0.39 15.73
CA ILE A 146 -12.93 -0.66 15.37
C ILE A 146 -12.15 -1.95 15.06
N PRO A 147 -12.73 -3.13 15.28
CA PRO A 147 -12.14 -4.38 14.83
C PRO A 147 -12.21 -4.49 13.29
N PHE A 148 -11.23 -5.17 12.68
CA PHE A 148 -11.24 -5.43 11.23
C PHE A 148 -12.49 -6.19 10.74
N ALA A 149 -13.13 -6.96 11.60
CA ALA A 149 -14.37 -7.69 11.30
C ALA A 149 -15.53 -6.76 10.88
N GLU A 150 -15.53 -5.50 11.35
CA GLU A 150 -16.55 -4.51 10.97
C GLU A 150 -16.33 -3.95 9.55
N MET A 151 -15.12 -4.10 8.99
CA MET A 151 -14.82 -3.68 7.62
C MET A 151 -15.30 -4.73 6.62
N ASP A 152 -16.58 -5.03 6.63
CA ASP A 152 -17.23 -5.96 5.72
C ASP A 152 -17.43 -5.40 4.31
N ILE A 153 -18.07 -6.16 3.44
CA ILE A 153 -18.34 -5.75 2.06
C ILE A 153 -19.26 -4.51 1.98
N VAL A 154 -20.20 -4.36 2.92
CA VAL A 154 -21.11 -3.23 2.99
C VAL A 154 -20.35 -1.96 3.37
N TRP A 155 -19.49 -2.07 4.38
CA TRP A 155 -18.62 -0.99 4.81
C TRP A 155 -17.69 -0.53 3.65
N LEU A 156 -17.07 -1.46 2.92
CA LEU A 156 -16.22 -1.14 1.77
C LEU A 156 -17.00 -0.41 0.66
N ARG A 157 -18.22 -0.83 0.35
CA ARG A 157 -19.08 -0.14 -0.65
C ARG A 157 -19.46 1.26 -0.20
N ARG A 158 -19.74 1.47 1.08
CA ARG A 158 -20.02 2.80 1.65
C ARG A 158 -18.79 3.71 1.54
N TYR A 159 -17.60 3.18 1.80
CA TYR A 159 -16.34 3.91 1.63
C TYR A 159 -16.09 4.25 0.15
N GLU A 160 -16.33 3.33 -0.78
CA GLU A 160 -16.24 3.59 -2.22
C GLU A 160 -17.20 4.73 -2.64
N ALA A 161 -18.45 4.67 -2.23
CA ALA A 161 -19.43 5.71 -2.50
C ALA A 161 -19.03 7.08 -1.91
N PHE A 162 -18.43 7.09 -0.71
CA PHE A 162 -17.87 8.30 -0.10
C PHE A 162 -16.74 8.90 -0.96
N LEU A 163 -15.81 8.09 -1.44
CA LEU A 163 -14.70 8.56 -2.29
C LEU A 163 -15.21 9.12 -3.63
N ARG A 164 -16.23 8.49 -4.23
CA ARG A 164 -16.87 8.97 -5.46
C ARG A 164 -17.58 10.30 -5.25
N ARG A 165 -18.30 10.47 -4.13
CA ARG A 165 -18.94 11.76 -3.78
C ARG A 165 -17.93 12.88 -3.58
N LYS A 166 -16.72 12.56 -3.14
CA LYS A 166 -15.60 13.52 -3.07
C LYS A 166 -14.98 13.85 -4.43
N GLY A 167 -15.46 13.28 -5.51
CA GLY A 167 -14.94 13.50 -6.86
C GLY A 167 -13.57 12.88 -7.14
N LEU A 168 -13.15 11.85 -6.40
CA LEU A 168 -11.88 11.19 -6.66
C LEU A 168 -11.95 10.40 -7.97
N ALA A 169 -10.87 10.48 -8.77
CA ALA A 169 -10.70 9.67 -9.96
C ALA A 169 -10.65 8.17 -9.64
N GLU A 170 -11.22 7.32 -10.52
CA GLU A 170 -11.28 5.86 -10.37
C GLU A 170 -9.93 5.22 -10.01
N ASN A 171 -8.86 5.64 -10.68
CA ASN A 171 -7.53 5.12 -10.40
C ASN A 171 -7.05 5.48 -8.99
N THR A 172 -7.44 6.65 -8.44
CA THR A 172 -7.14 7.04 -7.06
C THR A 172 -7.92 6.18 -6.07
N ILE A 173 -9.19 5.92 -6.35
CA ILE A 173 -10.02 4.99 -5.58
C ILE A 173 -9.38 3.59 -5.61
N GLY A 174 -9.00 3.11 -6.79
CA GLY A 174 -8.33 1.84 -6.97
C GLY A 174 -7.02 1.72 -6.18
N ILE A 175 -6.21 2.78 -6.10
CA ILE A 175 -5.00 2.81 -5.27
C ILE A 175 -5.35 2.67 -3.80
N ARG A 176 -6.35 3.42 -3.29
CA ARG A 176 -6.79 3.32 -1.89
C ARG A 176 -7.28 1.92 -1.54
N PHE A 177 -8.07 1.30 -2.40
CA PHE A 177 -8.56 -0.06 -2.18
C PHE A 177 -7.46 -1.13 -2.27
N ARG A 178 -6.48 -0.99 -3.17
CA ARG A 178 -5.30 -1.88 -3.19
C ARG A 178 -4.47 -1.77 -1.91
N THR A 179 -4.27 -0.54 -1.43
CA THR A 179 -3.54 -0.30 -0.18
C THR A 179 -4.32 -0.85 1.02
N LEU A 180 -5.65 -0.63 1.09
CA LEU A 180 -6.50 -1.16 2.15
C LEU A 180 -6.50 -2.69 2.17
N ARG A 181 -6.57 -3.32 1.00
CA ARG A 181 -6.45 -4.77 0.87
C ARG A 181 -5.11 -5.30 1.37
N SER A 182 -4.02 -4.58 1.10
CA SER A 182 -2.69 -4.95 1.62
C SER A 182 -2.66 -4.91 3.16
N ILE A 183 -3.23 -3.87 3.78
CA ILE A 183 -3.31 -3.76 5.25
C ILE A 183 -4.22 -4.84 5.83
N TYR A 184 -5.34 -5.15 5.19
CA TYR A 184 -6.24 -6.22 5.64
C TYR A 184 -5.56 -7.60 5.58
N ASN A 185 -4.70 -7.85 4.58
CA ASN A 185 -3.90 -9.08 4.51
C ASN A 185 -2.91 -9.16 5.70
N VAL A 186 -2.24 -8.06 6.04
CA VAL A 186 -1.39 -7.99 7.24
C VAL A 186 -2.21 -8.27 8.50
N ALA A 187 -3.45 -7.76 8.60
CA ALA A 187 -4.33 -8.04 9.72
C ALA A 187 -4.67 -9.54 9.86
N ILE A 188 -4.79 -10.25 8.74
CA ILE A 188 -4.98 -11.72 8.74
C ILE A 188 -3.68 -12.42 9.15
N GLU A 189 -2.53 -12.01 8.61
CA GLU A 189 -1.22 -12.58 8.94
C GLU A 189 -0.86 -12.40 10.42
N GLU A 190 -1.34 -11.34 11.06
CA GLU A 190 -1.15 -11.04 12.49
C GLU A 190 -2.32 -11.52 13.39
N ASP A 191 -3.22 -12.36 12.87
CA ASP A 191 -4.40 -12.90 13.59
C ASP A 191 -5.35 -11.82 14.17
N ALA A 192 -5.28 -10.57 13.68
CA ALA A 192 -6.19 -9.50 14.06
C ALA A 192 -7.62 -9.74 13.54
N VAL A 193 -7.77 -10.51 12.46
CA VAL A 193 -9.05 -10.91 11.87
C VAL A 193 -8.96 -12.29 11.24
N SER A 194 -10.05 -13.07 11.27
CA SER A 194 -10.13 -14.35 10.57
C SER A 194 -10.16 -14.17 9.04
N SER A 195 -9.46 -15.04 8.31
CA SER A 195 -9.49 -15.09 6.85
C SER A 195 -10.88 -15.40 6.27
N GLU A 196 -11.79 -15.98 7.06
CA GLU A 196 -13.18 -16.22 6.67
C GLU A 196 -13.96 -14.92 6.46
N LEU A 197 -13.61 -13.86 7.21
CA LEU A 197 -14.23 -12.54 7.15
C LEU A 197 -13.63 -11.63 6.05
N TYR A 198 -12.76 -12.17 5.17
CA TYR A 198 -12.07 -11.40 4.15
C TYR A 198 -13.02 -10.78 3.10
N PRO A 199 -13.27 -9.46 3.12
CA PRO A 199 -14.31 -8.84 2.31
C PRO A 199 -13.92 -8.69 0.83
N PHE A 200 -12.62 -8.72 0.52
CA PHE A 200 -12.11 -8.55 -0.84
C PHE A 200 -12.29 -9.80 -1.73
N LYS A 201 -12.79 -10.93 -1.21
CA LYS A 201 -13.26 -12.06 -2.03
C LYS A 201 -14.39 -11.63 -2.97
N LYS A 202 -15.30 -10.79 -2.45
CA LYS A 202 -16.49 -10.31 -3.18
C LYS A 202 -16.26 -8.98 -3.91
N LEU A 203 -15.25 -8.19 -3.52
CA LEU A 203 -14.93 -6.90 -4.12
C LEU A 203 -13.71 -7.02 -5.04
N LYS A 204 -13.95 -7.01 -6.36
CA LYS A 204 -12.87 -7.08 -7.37
C LYS A 204 -12.22 -5.70 -7.55
N VAL A 205 -11.14 -5.44 -6.80
CA VAL A 205 -10.38 -4.18 -6.85
C VAL A 205 -9.82 -3.88 -8.26
N SER A 206 -9.62 -4.90 -9.09
CA SER A 206 -9.19 -4.73 -10.49
C SER A 206 -10.18 -3.95 -11.36
N LYS A 207 -11.48 -3.97 -11.02
CA LYS A 207 -12.51 -3.17 -11.71
C LYS A 207 -12.38 -1.66 -11.48
N LEU A 208 -11.66 -1.25 -10.42
CA LEU A 208 -11.36 0.15 -10.09
C LEU A 208 -10.10 0.65 -10.84
N HIS A 209 -9.81 0.11 -11.99
CA HIS A 209 -8.73 0.56 -12.86
C HIS A 209 -9.32 1.05 -14.18
N GLN A 210 -9.01 2.29 -14.51
CA GLN A 210 -9.32 2.88 -15.82
C GLN A 210 -8.04 3.18 -16.57
N GLU A 211 -8.04 2.88 -17.84
CA GLU A 211 -6.96 3.32 -18.71
C GLU A 211 -6.91 4.85 -18.74
N THR A 212 -5.73 5.40 -18.56
CA THR A 212 -5.54 6.85 -18.65
C THR A 212 -5.18 7.23 -20.08
N ALA A 213 -5.68 8.39 -20.51
CA ALA A 213 -5.28 8.95 -21.79
C ALA A 213 -3.74 9.01 -21.91
N LYS A 214 -3.24 8.69 -23.07
CA LYS A 214 -1.82 8.65 -23.37
C LYS A 214 -1.23 10.05 -23.33
N ARG A 215 0.01 10.15 -22.85
CA ARG A 215 0.66 11.42 -22.53
C ARG A 215 1.96 11.63 -23.30
N ALA A 216 2.12 10.93 -24.43
CA ALA A 216 3.28 11.12 -25.28
C ALA A 216 3.04 12.27 -26.27
N LEU A 217 4.07 13.06 -26.51
CA LEU A 217 4.12 14.07 -27.55
C LEU A 217 4.60 13.47 -28.86
N SER A 218 4.21 14.08 -29.98
CA SER A 218 4.87 13.88 -31.29
C SER A 218 6.30 14.41 -31.27
N LYS A 219 7.12 14.01 -32.24
CA LYS A 219 8.48 14.51 -32.36
C LYS A 219 8.47 16.02 -32.62
N GLU A 220 7.54 16.49 -33.45
CA GLU A 220 7.35 17.90 -33.78
C GLU A 220 6.99 18.72 -32.54
N ASP A 221 6.08 18.24 -31.71
CA ASP A 221 5.71 18.91 -30.46
C ASP A 221 6.86 18.95 -29.45
N ILE A 222 7.67 17.89 -29.38
CA ILE A 222 8.89 17.89 -28.57
C ILE A 222 9.82 19.01 -29.03
N GLU A 223 10.10 19.12 -30.36
CA GLU A 223 10.96 20.16 -30.93
C GLU A 223 10.40 21.56 -30.67
N ARG A 224 9.08 21.74 -30.73
CA ARG A 224 8.41 23.02 -30.38
C ARG A 224 8.62 23.38 -28.92
N VAL A 225 8.55 22.41 -28.00
CA VAL A 225 8.81 22.64 -26.56
C VAL A 225 10.28 23.00 -26.33
N LEU A 226 11.22 22.27 -26.95
CA LEU A 226 12.66 22.49 -26.79
C LEU A 226 13.14 23.83 -27.34
N SER A 227 12.54 24.27 -28.46
CA SER A 227 12.86 25.55 -29.13
C SER A 227 12.10 26.75 -28.56
N TYR A 228 11.19 26.54 -27.60
CA TYR A 228 10.36 27.62 -27.04
C TYR A 228 11.23 28.73 -26.43
N LYS A 229 11.06 29.94 -26.94
CA LYS A 229 11.72 31.15 -26.43
C LYS A 229 10.76 31.92 -25.52
N SER A 230 11.21 32.33 -24.36
CA SER A 230 10.47 33.15 -23.45
C SER A 230 11.32 34.31 -22.94
N THR A 231 10.70 35.45 -22.73
CA THR A 231 11.31 36.61 -22.09
C THR A 231 11.52 36.38 -20.58
N ASN A 232 10.80 35.42 -20.01
CA ASN A 232 10.92 35.07 -18.60
C ASN A 232 12.10 34.12 -18.36
N ARG A 233 13.14 34.61 -17.67
CA ARG A 233 14.34 33.83 -17.31
C ARG A 233 14.07 32.52 -16.56
N TYR A 234 12.97 32.47 -15.81
CA TYR A 234 12.59 31.28 -15.03
C TYR A 234 11.94 30.18 -15.88
N THR A 235 11.71 30.43 -17.16
CA THR A 235 11.10 29.45 -18.07
C THR A 235 12.15 28.48 -18.64
N ARG A 236 13.41 28.88 -18.72
CA ARG A 236 14.45 28.07 -19.39
C ARG A 236 14.80 26.82 -18.61
N PHE A 237 14.97 26.88 -17.30
CA PHE A 237 15.29 25.71 -16.47
C PHE A 237 14.25 24.57 -16.60
N PRO A 238 12.93 24.82 -16.53
CA PRO A 238 11.90 23.81 -16.82
C PRO A 238 12.05 23.12 -18.18
N ILE A 239 12.35 23.87 -19.24
CA ILE A 239 12.55 23.32 -20.58
C ILE A 239 13.81 22.44 -20.59
N ASP A 240 14.89 22.89 -20.00
CA ASP A 240 16.14 22.15 -19.93
C ASP A 240 16.03 20.87 -19.12
N ILE A 241 15.25 20.86 -18.03
CA ILE A 241 14.91 19.64 -17.29
C ILE A 241 14.05 18.69 -18.12
N PHE A 242 13.08 19.20 -18.87
CA PHE A 242 12.30 18.42 -19.83
C PHE A 242 13.20 17.78 -20.89
N ALA A 243 14.10 18.58 -21.48
CA ALA A 243 15.09 18.14 -22.48
C ALA A 243 16.01 17.06 -21.90
N PHE A 244 16.58 17.29 -20.73
CA PHE A 244 17.46 16.34 -20.07
C PHE A 244 16.73 15.01 -19.76
N THR A 245 15.49 15.10 -19.27
CA THR A 245 14.66 13.91 -19.08
C THR A 245 14.48 13.12 -20.39
N TYR A 246 14.20 13.82 -21.49
CA TYR A 246 13.99 13.21 -22.79
C TYR A 246 15.28 12.56 -23.34
N TYR A 247 16.41 13.29 -23.35
CA TYR A 247 17.67 12.78 -23.89
C TYR A 247 18.35 11.72 -23.03
N CYS A 248 18.03 11.67 -21.73
CA CYS A 248 18.60 10.71 -20.78
C CYS A 248 17.66 9.54 -20.47
N GLY A 249 17.05 8.92 -21.50
CA GLY A 249 16.28 7.68 -21.34
C GLY A 249 15.02 7.83 -20.49
N GLY A 250 14.45 9.04 -20.39
CA GLY A 250 13.29 9.29 -19.55
C GLY A 250 13.58 9.26 -18.06
N ILE A 251 14.76 9.69 -17.62
CA ILE A 251 15.15 9.78 -16.21
C ILE A 251 14.12 10.54 -15.38
N ASN A 252 13.80 10.05 -14.17
CA ASN A 252 12.85 10.74 -13.30
C ASN A 252 13.48 11.98 -12.63
N PHE A 253 12.65 12.98 -12.35
CA PHE A 253 13.11 14.21 -11.71
C PHE A 253 13.82 13.98 -10.36
N VAL A 254 13.36 13.02 -9.57
CA VAL A 254 14.02 12.64 -8.30
C VAL A 254 15.44 12.12 -8.54
N ASP A 255 15.62 11.32 -9.60
CA ASP A 255 16.94 10.79 -9.96
C ASP A 255 17.84 11.93 -10.45
N ILE A 256 17.34 12.86 -11.31
CA ILE A 256 18.07 14.06 -11.74
C ILE A 256 18.56 14.89 -10.56
N ALA A 257 17.72 15.07 -9.54
CA ALA A 257 18.05 15.87 -8.37
C ALA A 257 19.26 15.34 -7.56
N HIS A 258 19.53 14.04 -7.67
CA HIS A 258 20.64 13.40 -6.96
C HIS A 258 21.87 13.12 -7.82
N LEU A 259 21.85 13.51 -9.11
CA LEU A 259 23.01 13.32 -9.97
C LEU A 259 24.18 14.20 -9.54
N THR A 260 25.37 13.60 -9.52
CA THR A 260 26.65 14.23 -9.22
C THR A 260 27.64 14.02 -10.37
N LYS A 261 28.79 14.70 -10.37
CA LYS A 261 29.86 14.48 -11.35
C LYS A 261 30.32 13.02 -11.40
N ALA A 262 30.31 12.31 -10.27
CA ALA A 262 30.66 10.89 -10.18
C ALA A 262 29.71 9.95 -10.95
N ASN A 263 28.54 10.43 -11.36
CA ASN A 263 27.62 9.66 -12.20
C ASN A 263 27.98 9.69 -13.69
N ILE A 264 28.97 10.47 -14.08
CA ILE A 264 29.46 10.56 -15.47
C ILE A 264 30.75 9.77 -15.56
N VAL A 265 30.73 8.66 -16.26
CA VAL A 265 31.87 7.77 -16.45
C VAL A 265 31.95 7.38 -17.92
N ASP A 266 33.09 7.63 -18.59
CA ASP A 266 33.39 7.22 -19.96
C ASP A 266 32.27 7.64 -20.96
N GLY A 267 31.80 8.89 -20.86
CA GLY A 267 30.74 9.43 -21.74
C GLY A 267 29.35 8.82 -21.49
N ARG A 268 29.17 8.11 -20.36
CA ARG A 268 27.90 7.50 -19.95
C ARG A 268 27.39 8.10 -18.66
N LEU A 269 26.06 8.20 -18.55
CA LEU A 269 25.38 8.47 -17.30
C LEU A 269 25.09 7.14 -16.58
N ILE A 270 25.70 6.96 -15.41
CA ILE A 270 25.57 5.76 -14.59
C ILE A 270 24.97 6.15 -13.23
N TYR A 271 23.79 5.68 -12.94
CA TYR A 271 23.13 5.99 -11.67
C TYR A 271 22.24 4.86 -11.18
N LYS A 272 22.04 4.79 -9.86
CA LYS A 272 21.11 3.85 -9.24
C LYS A 272 19.75 4.53 -9.07
N ARG A 273 18.75 4.03 -9.78
CA ARG A 273 17.40 4.57 -9.75
C ARG A 273 16.81 4.54 -8.35
N GLN A 274 16.33 5.68 -7.83
CA GLN A 274 15.84 5.79 -6.44
C GLN A 274 14.66 4.85 -6.16
N LYS A 275 13.72 4.74 -7.09
CA LYS A 275 12.48 3.95 -6.90
C LYS A 275 12.71 2.44 -6.91
N THR A 276 13.51 1.92 -7.85
CA THR A 276 13.65 0.48 -8.10
C THR A 276 15.00 -0.07 -7.69
N LYS A 277 15.93 0.80 -7.30
CA LYS A 277 17.33 0.50 -6.97
C LYS A 277 18.10 -0.19 -8.09
N LYS A 278 17.54 -0.20 -9.31
CA LYS A 278 18.20 -0.73 -10.51
C LYS A 278 19.31 0.21 -10.96
N LEU A 279 20.46 -0.35 -11.34
CA LEU A 279 21.54 0.39 -11.98
C LEU A 279 21.16 0.71 -13.43
N ILE A 280 21.25 1.97 -13.81
CA ILE A 280 21.00 2.46 -15.17
C ILE A 280 22.33 2.94 -15.75
N LYS A 281 22.60 2.55 -17.01
CA LYS A 281 23.81 2.92 -17.75
C LYS A 281 23.39 3.34 -19.16
N ILE A 282 23.42 4.63 -19.46
CA ILE A 282 23.02 5.16 -20.76
C ILE A 282 24.12 6.05 -21.35
N PRO A 283 24.35 6.03 -22.67
CA PRO A 283 25.27 6.96 -23.28
C PRO A 283 24.72 8.40 -23.19
N LEU A 284 25.58 9.36 -22.91
CA LEU A 284 25.23 10.77 -22.94
C LEU A 284 25.25 11.29 -24.36
N GLN A 285 24.13 11.86 -24.81
CA GLN A 285 24.04 12.55 -26.10
C GLN A 285 24.61 13.96 -25.94
N PRO A 286 25.14 14.58 -27.04
CA PRO A 286 25.71 15.92 -26.98
C PRO A 286 24.82 16.98 -26.36
N GLN A 287 23.50 16.89 -26.58
CA GLN A 287 22.50 17.78 -25.98
C GLN A 287 22.42 17.64 -24.47
N ALA A 288 22.56 16.42 -23.94
CA ALA A 288 22.57 16.18 -22.51
C ALA A 288 23.88 16.67 -21.86
N VAL A 289 25.02 16.51 -22.55
CA VAL A 289 26.33 17.03 -22.11
C VAL A 289 26.27 18.56 -22.01
N ALA A 290 25.79 19.25 -23.02
CA ALA A 290 25.65 20.70 -23.00
C ALA A 290 24.78 21.22 -21.86
N LEU A 291 23.73 20.47 -21.48
CA LEU A 291 22.90 20.80 -20.32
C LEU A 291 23.63 20.57 -18.97
N ILE A 292 24.42 19.52 -18.87
CA ILE A 292 25.26 19.26 -17.70
C ILE A 292 26.28 20.42 -17.55
N GLU A 293 27.01 20.76 -18.60
CA GLU A 293 28.00 21.88 -18.61
C GLU A 293 27.35 23.21 -18.23
N LYS A 294 26.14 23.47 -18.69
CA LYS A 294 25.39 24.68 -18.39
C LYS A 294 25.04 24.85 -16.90
N TYR A 295 24.74 23.75 -16.19
CA TYR A 295 24.20 23.80 -14.84
C TYR A 295 25.16 23.32 -13.76
N SER A 296 26.14 22.47 -14.09
CA SER A 296 27.14 22.04 -13.13
C SER A 296 28.12 23.16 -12.83
N ASN A 297 28.50 23.30 -11.58
CA ASN A 297 29.55 24.19 -11.11
C ASN A 297 30.42 23.46 -10.07
N ASP A 298 31.53 24.07 -9.70
CA ASP A 298 32.47 23.48 -8.73
C ASP A 298 32.06 23.70 -7.27
N GLU A 299 31.10 24.60 -7.03
CA GLU A 299 30.59 24.92 -5.70
C GLU A 299 29.54 23.95 -5.20
N SER A 300 28.99 23.09 -6.11
CA SER A 300 27.95 22.12 -5.76
C SER A 300 28.34 20.71 -6.22
N PRO A 301 28.15 19.68 -5.39
CA PRO A 301 28.35 18.30 -5.83
C PRO A 301 27.32 17.85 -6.87
N TYR A 302 26.18 18.52 -6.97
CA TYR A 302 25.06 18.13 -7.84
C TYR A 302 25.18 18.74 -9.25
N LEU A 303 24.79 17.97 -10.27
CA LEU A 303 24.81 18.42 -11.67
C LEU A 303 23.78 19.51 -11.99
N PHE A 304 22.69 19.56 -11.22
CA PHE A 304 21.60 20.52 -11.41
C PHE A 304 21.30 21.27 -10.11
N PRO A 305 20.90 22.56 -10.16
CA PRO A 305 20.66 23.38 -8.98
C PRO A 305 19.32 23.07 -8.27
N ILE A 306 19.06 21.77 -8.05
CA ILE A 306 17.87 21.27 -7.36
C ILE A 306 18.17 21.08 -5.89
N LEU A 307 19.23 20.34 -5.57
CA LEU A 307 19.76 20.16 -4.23
C LEU A 307 21.06 20.97 -4.04
N SER A 308 21.46 21.13 -2.80
CA SER A 308 22.73 21.74 -2.37
C SER A 308 23.16 21.13 -1.04
N ASP A 309 24.35 21.47 -0.55
CA ASP A 309 24.90 21.02 0.72
C ASP A 309 24.06 21.40 1.93
N PHE A 310 23.15 22.36 1.80
CA PHE A 310 22.17 22.71 2.83
C PHE A 310 21.17 21.58 3.09
N HIS A 311 20.86 20.77 2.07
CA HIS A 311 19.83 19.71 2.16
C HIS A 311 20.46 18.39 2.67
N LYS A 312 20.83 18.36 3.96
CA LYS A 312 21.57 17.24 4.57
C LYS A 312 20.69 16.03 4.92
N THR A 313 19.42 16.27 5.30
CA THR A 313 18.50 15.20 5.69
C THR A 313 17.59 14.77 4.54
N ASP A 314 17.17 13.51 4.54
CA ASP A 314 16.21 12.99 3.54
C ASP A 314 14.91 13.81 3.49
N ILE A 315 14.46 14.36 4.64
CA ILE A 315 13.25 15.17 4.70
C ILE A 315 13.48 16.53 4.00
N GLN A 316 14.62 17.17 4.24
CA GLN A 316 14.98 18.42 3.55
C GLN A 316 15.08 18.19 2.05
N GLN A 317 15.76 17.11 1.60
CA GLN A 317 15.88 16.75 0.19
C GLN A 317 14.51 16.48 -0.44
N ALA A 318 13.68 15.67 0.19
CA ALA A 318 12.33 15.35 -0.32
C ALA A 318 11.46 16.61 -0.45
N ASN A 319 11.46 17.48 0.56
CA ASN A 319 10.70 18.75 0.54
C ASN A 319 11.21 19.68 -0.56
N ARG A 320 12.52 19.81 -0.71
CA ARG A 320 13.13 20.62 -1.77
C ARG A 320 12.80 20.11 -3.16
N ILE A 321 12.96 18.82 -3.40
CA ILE A 321 12.62 18.16 -4.66
C ILE A 321 11.15 18.39 -4.99
N HIS A 322 10.25 18.18 -4.04
CA HIS A 322 8.82 18.43 -4.22
C HIS A 322 8.50 19.88 -4.58
N LYS A 323 9.15 20.86 -3.90
CA LYS A 323 8.97 22.29 -4.19
C LYS A 323 9.46 22.65 -5.60
N VAL A 324 10.61 22.13 -6.02
CA VAL A 324 11.19 22.45 -7.33
C VAL A 324 10.41 21.78 -8.46
N ILE A 325 10.05 20.49 -8.34
CA ILE A 325 9.27 19.80 -9.38
C ILE A 325 7.89 20.44 -9.58
N SER A 326 7.25 20.91 -8.48
CA SER A 326 5.96 21.58 -8.57
C SER A 326 6.07 22.86 -9.41
N LYS A 327 7.10 23.67 -9.19
CA LYS A 327 7.38 24.90 -9.98
C LYS A 327 7.74 24.59 -11.43
N VAL A 328 8.59 23.57 -11.65
CA VAL A 328 8.96 23.11 -12.99
C VAL A 328 7.72 22.69 -13.77
N ASN A 329 6.87 21.84 -13.19
CA ASN A 329 5.65 21.37 -13.85
C ASN A 329 4.62 22.49 -14.06
N GLU A 330 4.52 23.46 -13.15
CA GLU A 330 3.66 24.64 -13.33
C GLU A 330 4.08 25.44 -14.58
N ARG A 331 5.38 25.69 -14.74
CA ARG A 331 5.92 26.39 -15.90
C ARG A 331 5.77 25.60 -17.20
N LEU A 332 6.02 24.30 -17.16
CA LEU A 332 5.79 23.43 -18.31
C LEU A 332 4.32 23.45 -18.76
N LYS A 333 3.35 23.46 -17.81
CA LYS A 333 1.93 23.61 -18.15
C LYS A 333 1.64 24.92 -18.86
N GLN A 334 2.25 26.03 -18.42
CA GLN A 334 2.08 27.34 -19.06
C GLN A 334 2.64 27.31 -20.49
N ILE A 335 3.83 26.70 -20.70
CA ILE A 335 4.45 26.52 -22.02
C ILE A 335 3.54 25.67 -22.93
N GLY A 336 3.04 24.54 -22.43
CA GLY A 336 2.13 23.67 -23.18
C GLY A 336 0.87 24.41 -23.63
N LYS A 337 0.31 25.27 -22.78
CA LYS A 337 -0.82 26.14 -23.15
C LYS A 337 -0.43 27.16 -24.23
N ALA A 338 0.70 27.84 -24.10
CA ALA A 338 1.20 28.82 -25.07
C ALA A 338 1.47 28.19 -26.44
N LEU A 339 1.87 26.92 -26.47
CA LEU A 339 2.12 26.17 -27.69
C LEU A 339 0.86 25.43 -28.21
N ASN A 340 -0.30 25.59 -27.59
CA ASN A 340 -1.53 24.84 -27.89
C ASN A 340 -1.32 23.31 -27.93
N ILE A 341 -0.50 22.77 -27.00
CA ILE A 341 -0.28 21.34 -26.89
C ILE A 341 -1.53 20.71 -26.21
N PRO A 342 -2.14 19.67 -26.81
CA PRO A 342 -3.44 19.14 -26.35
C PRO A 342 -3.36 18.40 -25.00
N ILE A 343 -2.17 18.10 -24.50
CA ILE A 343 -1.93 17.41 -23.25
C ILE A 343 -1.27 18.32 -22.22
N THR A 344 -1.51 18.05 -20.94
CA THR A 344 -0.86 18.79 -19.85
C THR A 344 0.63 18.48 -19.78
N LEU A 345 1.46 19.43 -20.19
CA LEU A 345 2.91 19.26 -20.22
C LEU A 345 3.50 19.18 -18.80
N THR A 346 4.32 18.15 -18.56
CA THR A 346 5.05 17.93 -17.30
C THR A 346 6.35 17.19 -17.59
N THR A 347 7.28 17.14 -16.64
CA THR A 347 8.52 16.33 -16.77
C THR A 347 8.21 14.84 -17.04
N TYR A 348 7.08 14.33 -16.57
CA TYR A 348 6.66 12.96 -16.80
C TYR A 348 6.24 12.71 -18.26
N VAL A 349 5.73 13.73 -18.95
CA VAL A 349 5.43 13.67 -20.40
C VAL A 349 6.69 13.44 -21.21
N ALA A 350 7.83 14.06 -20.87
CA ALA A 350 9.11 13.81 -21.52
C ALA A 350 9.50 12.31 -21.48
N ARG A 351 9.28 11.66 -20.34
CA ARG A 351 9.53 10.23 -20.18
C ARG A 351 8.62 9.35 -21.04
N HIS A 352 7.32 9.68 -21.10
CA HIS A 352 6.39 8.97 -21.99
C HIS A 352 6.75 9.15 -23.45
N SER A 353 7.03 10.39 -23.85
CA SER A 353 7.38 10.73 -25.24
C SER A 353 8.64 9.99 -25.69
N GLN A 354 9.68 9.97 -24.87
CA GLN A 354 10.91 9.26 -25.17
C GLN A 354 10.68 7.76 -25.38
N ALA A 355 9.89 7.10 -24.51
CA ALA A 355 9.56 5.68 -24.65
C ALA A 355 8.75 5.41 -25.94
N THR A 356 7.79 6.27 -26.26
CA THR A 356 6.97 6.17 -27.49
C THR A 356 7.80 6.38 -28.73
N VAL A 357 8.69 7.39 -28.75
CA VAL A 357 9.60 7.65 -29.88
C VAL A 357 10.54 6.46 -30.11
N MET A 358 11.13 5.89 -29.07
CA MET A 358 11.96 4.68 -29.21
C MET A 358 11.17 3.50 -29.80
N LYS A 359 9.94 3.29 -29.33
CA LYS A 359 9.08 2.23 -29.86
C LYS A 359 8.78 2.44 -31.35
N ARG A 360 8.42 3.65 -31.76
CA ARG A 360 8.18 4.01 -33.17
C ARG A 360 9.42 3.85 -34.02
N ALA A 361 10.60 4.05 -33.45
CA ALA A 361 11.89 3.77 -34.10
C ALA A 361 12.26 2.27 -34.16
N GLY A 362 11.35 1.36 -33.77
CA GLY A 362 11.59 -0.08 -33.85
C GLY A 362 12.39 -0.66 -32.68
N VAL A 363 12.70 0.13 -31.64
CA VAL A 363 13.43 -0.38 -30.47
C VAL A 363 12.57 -1.38 -29.69
N SER A 364 13.13 -2.55 -29.41
CA SER A 364 12.39 -3.60 -28.68
C SER A 364 11.96 -3.17 -27.28
N THR A 365 10.80 -3.64 -26.85
CA THR A 365 10.25 -3.33 -25.50
C THR A 365 11.23 -3.73 -24.39
N ALA A 366 12.01 -4.79 -24.59
CA ALA A 366 13.03 -5.22 -23.63
C ALA A 366 14.14 -4.18 -23.44
N VAL A 367 14.63 -3.58 -24.52
CA VAL A 367 15.64 -2.50 -24.49
C VAL A 367 15.05 -1.25 -23.86
N ILE A 368 13.81 -0.85 -24.24
CA ILE A 368 13.12 0.29 -23.65
C ILE A 368 12.96 0.08 -22.15
N ARG A 369 12.56 -1.10 -21.72
CA ARG A 369 12.45 -1.48 -20.30
C ARG A 369 13.76 -1.29 -19.55
N GLU A 370 14.88 -1.67 -20.16
CA GLU A 370 16.19 -1.55 -19.53
C GLU A 370 16.61 -0.09 -19.39
N ILE A 371 16.51 0.69 -20.44
CA ILE A 371 16.80 2.14 -20.43
C ILE A 371 15.95 2.87 -19.41
N MET A 372 14.66 2.57 -19.33
CA MET A 372 13.75 3.20 -18.39
C MET A 372 13.87 2.65 -16.95
N GLY A 373 14.58 1.56 -16.73
CA GLY A 373 14.76 0.92 -15.43
C GLY A 373 13.45 0.37 -14.84
N HIS A 374 12.57 -0.18 -15.67
CA HIS A 374 11.34 -0.82 -15.22
C HIS A 374 11.60 -2.23 -14.71
N SER A 375 10.81 -2.65 -13.68
CA SER A 375 10.94 -3.97 -13.06
C SER A 375 10.39 -5.10 -13.93
N SER A 376 9.42 -4.80 -14.81
CA SER A 376 8.80 -5.79 -15.70
C SER A 376 8.43 -5.15 -17.05
N GLU A 377 8.27 -5.99 -18.05
CA GLU A 377 7.82 -5.57 -19.38
C GLU A 377 6.40 -5.00 -19.37
N ARG A 378 5.51 -5.59 -18.56
CA ARG A 378 4.14 -5.09 -18.36
C ARG A 378 4.11 -3.63 -17.91
N VAL A 379 5.05 -3.22 -17.04
CA VAL A 379 5.17 -1.82 -16.63
C VAL A 379 5.57 -0.94 -17.81
N THR A 380 6.42 -1.44 -18.72
CA THR A 380 6.84 -0.68 -19.91
C THR A 380 5.69 -0.52 -20.90
N GLN A 381 4.86 -1.53 -21.09
CA GLN A 381 3.69 -1.47 -21.98
C GLN A 381 2.70 -0.35 -21.62
N ILE A 382 2.60 0.00 -20.34
CA ILE A 382 1.73 1.11 -19.89
C ILE A 382 2.22 2.47 -20.44
N TYR A 383 3.52 2.59 -20.72
CA TYR A 383 4.14 3.81 -21.28
C TYR A 383 4.09 3.86 -22.80
N LEU A 384 3.97 2.70 -23.45
CA LEU A 384 4.00 2.61 -24.89
C LEU A 384 2.60 2.88 -25.44
N ASP A 385 2.54 3.63 -26.54
CA ASP A 385 1.32 3.79 -27.31
C ASP A 385 0.89 2.47 -27.94
N SER A 386 -0.40 2.32 -28.24
CA SER A 386 -0.83 1.37 -29.28
C SER A 386 -0.09 1.71 -30.56
N PHE A 387 0.04 0.76 -31.44
CA PHE A 387 0.50 1.04 -32.80
C PHE A 387 -0.31 2.22 -33.37
N ASP A 388 0.37 3.18 -34.00
CA ASP A 388 -0.35 4.22 -34.72
C ASP A 388 -1.02 3.61 -35.97
N ASN A 389 -2.01 4.32 -36.52
CA ASN A 389 -2.73 3.82 -37.68
C ASN A 389 -1.79 3.53 -38.87
N GLU A 390 -0.76 4.35 -39.05
CA GLU A 390 0.22 4.16 -40.10
C GLU A 390 1.00 2.85 -39.97
N GLN A 391 1.41 2.48 -38.74
CA GLN A 391 2.08 1.18 -38.49
C GLN A 391 1.14 0.00 -38.71
N VAL A 392 -0.12 0.12 -38.31
CA VAL A 392 -1.14 -0.91 -38.55
C VAL A 392 -1.41 -1.02 -40.06
N ASP A 393 -1.57 0.11 -40.75
CA ASP A 393 -1.83 0.16 -42.17
C ASP A 393 -0.66 -0.43 -42.97
N ASN A 394 0.58 -0.11 -42.60
CA ASN A 394 1.79 -0.64 -43.23
C ASN A 394 1.93 -2.17 -42.99
N ALA A 395 1.63 -2.64 -41.79
CA ALA A 395 1.61 -4.08 -41.49
C ALA A 395 0.54 -4.83 -42.29
N LEU A 396 -0.66 -4.22 -42.45
CA LEU A 396 -1.71 -4.81 -43.30
C LEU A 396 -1.41 -4.75 -44.79
N LYS A 397 -0.70 -3.74 -45.26
CA LYS A 397 -0.24 -3.65 -46.69
C LYS A 397 0.83 -4.65 -47.04
N SER A 398 1.51 -5.24 -46.05
CA SER A 398 2.52 -6.30 -46.25
C SER A 398 1.94 -7.72 -46.34
N LEU A 399 0.62 -7.86 -46.15
CA LEU A 399 -0.14 -9.10 -46.38
C LEU A 399 -0.58 -9.21 -47.82
#